data_fe43177476f2c1fb85246735ad909ea6
#
_entry.id   fe43177476f2c1fb85246735ad909ea6
#
_cell.length_a   1.000
_cell.length_b   1.000
_cell.length_c   1.000
_cell.angle_alpha   90.00
_cell.angle_beta   90.00
_cell.angle_gamma   90.00
#
_symmetry.space_group_name_H-M   'P 1'
#
loop_
_entity.id
_entity.type
_entity.pdbx_description
1 polymer ?
#
loop_
_entity_poly.entity_id
_entity_poly.type
_entity_poly.pdbx_seq_one_letter_code
_entity_poly.pdbx_strand_id
1 'polypeptide(L)'
;MLQPRRTKYRKMHKGRIKGLAQRGHTLSFGNFGIKSLEAGWITSRQIEAARIAMTRAMKREGQVWIRIFPDKPITKKPAEVRMGKGKGAPEYWVAVIKPGTILFEATGVSQELAQEALRLAQQKLPVSTRFVVRRDYVG
;
A
#
# COMPACT_ATOMS: atom_id res chain seq x y z
N MET A 1 -1.10 -8.19 -11.34
CA MET A 1 -1.29 -7.41 -10.12
C MET A 1 -1.07 -8.27 -8.88
N LEU A 2 -0.74 -7.64 -7.79
CA LEU A 2 -0.49 -8.34 -6.54
C LEU A 2 -1.76 -8.98 -6.00
N GLN A 3 -1.67 -10.28 -5.72
CA GLN A 3 -2.73 -11.01 -5.04
C GLN A 3 -2.13 -12.27 -4.41
N PRO A 4 -2.74 -12.84 -3.35
CA PRO A 4 -2.22 -14.05 -2.75
C PRO A 4 -2.29 -15.23 -3.70
N ARG A 5 -1.28 -16.09 -3.67
CA ARG A 5 -1.28 -17.34 -4.45
C ARG A 5 -2.30 -18.33 -3.91
N ARG A 6 -2.42 -18.38 -2.59
CA ARG A 6 -3.39 -19.23 -1.89
C ARG A 6 -4.12 -18.41 -0.86
N THR A 7 -5.39 -18.69 -0.73
CA THR A 7 -6.21 -18.05 0.29
C THR A 7 -6.92 -19.14 1.09
N LYS A 8 -6.96 -18.96 2.41
CA LYS A 8 -7.77 -19.81 3.26
C LYS A 8 -9.24 -19.64 2.95
N TYR A 9 -9.64 -18.41 2.68
CA TYR A 9 -10.99 -18.06 2.27
C TYR A 9 -10.91 -17.15 1.06
N ARG A 10 -11.74 -17.42 0.06
CA ARG A 10 -11.82 -16.57 -1.13
C ARG A 10 -12.54 -15.27 -0.87
N LYS A 11 -13.40 -15.25 0.15
CA LYS A 11 -14.22 -14.11 0.51
C LYS A 11 -14.08 -13.85 1.99
N MET A 12 -14.08 -12.59 2.37
CA MET A 12 -13.99 -12.16 3.76
C MET A 12 -15.04 -11.10 4.03
N HIS A 13 -15.49 -11.04 5.27
CA HIS A 13 -16.40 -9.99 5.69
C HIS A 13 -15.66 -8.66 5.80
N LYS A 14 -16.37 -7.59 5.48
CA LYS A 14 -15.87 -6.25 5.74
C LYS A 14 -15.71 -6.06 7.25
N GLY A 15 -14.63 -5.45 7.65
CA GLY A 15 -14.39 -5.14 9.04
C GLY A 15 -14.07 -3.67 9.23
N ARG A 16 -13.99 -3.26 10.48
CA ARG A 16 -13.51 -1.92 10.83
C ARG A 16 -12.03 -1.99 11.12
N ILE A 17 -11.29 -1.01 10.64
CA ILE A 17 -9.88 -0.89 10.91
C ILE A 17 -9.70 -0.14 12.20
N LYS A 18 -9.13 -0.79 13.22
CA LYS A 18 -8.92 -0.18 14.53
C LYS A 18 -7.46 -0.23 14.92
N GLY A 19 -7.06 0.73 15.75
CA GLY A 19 -5.75 0.76 16.35
C GLY A 19 -4.66 1.32 15.46
N LEU A 20 -3.46 1.32 15.97
CA LEU A 20 -2.26 1.78 15.30
C LEU A 20 -1.44 0.59 14.85
N ALA A 21 -0.59 0.80 13.84
CA ALA A 21 0.30 -0.25 13.38
C ALA A 21 1.32 -0.58 14.45
N GLN A 22 1.45 -1.87 14.77
CA GLN A 22 2.49 -2.37 15.68
C GLN A 22 3.59 -3.11 14.92
N ARG A 23 3.31 -3.46 13.67
CA ARG A 23 4.28 -4.06 12.75
C ARG A 23 4.32 -3.22 11.48
N GLY A 24 5.48 -3.19 10.84
CA GLY A 24 5.63 -2.44 9.60
C GLY A 24 5.53 -0.93 9.79
N HIS A 25 5.87 -0.43 10.97
CA HIS A 25 5.80 1.00 11.28
C HIS A 25 7.17 1.69 11.26
N THR A 26 8.23 0.96 10.96
CA THR A 26 9.57 1.50 10.85
C THR A 26 10.21 1.10 9.53
N LEU A 27 11.15 1.92 9.06
CA LEU A 27 11.94 1.59 7.87
C LEU A 27 12.87 0.42 8.17
N SER A 28 12.87 -0.58 7.31
CA SER A 28 13.69 -1.78 7.49
C SER A 28 14.69 -1.98 6.37
N PHE A 29 14.35 -1.60 5.15
CA PHE A 29 15.15 -1.89 3.95
C PHE A 29 15.79 -0.65 3.35
N GLY A 30 15.05 0.46 3.30
CA GLY A 30 15.49 1.67 2.64
C GLY A 30 15.83 2.79 3.61
N ASN A 31 16.39 3.87 3.05
CA ASN A 31 16.69 5.07 3.81
C ASN A 31 15.50 6.01 3.91
N PHE A 32 14.57 5.89 2.98
CA PHE A 32 13.41 6.77 2.85
C PHE A 32 12.14 5.95 2.68
N GLY A 33 11.02 6.53 3.05
CA GLY A 33 9.75 5.88 2.86
C GLY A 33 8.58 6.82 3.06
N ILE A 34 7.37 6.28 2.87
CA ILE A 34 6.15 6.98 3.24
C ILE A 34 5.36 6.14 4.22
N LYS A 35 4.83 6.82 5.21
CA LYS A 35 4.05 6.24 6.29
C LYS A 35 2.62 6.72 6.18
N SER A 36 1.66 5.82 6.35
CA SER A 36 0.25 6.19 6.36
C SER A 36 -0.09 6.96 7.63
N LEU A 37 -0.86 8.03 7.47
CA LEU A 37 -1.36 8.83 8.59
C LEU A 37 -2.77 8.45 9.00
N GLU A 38 -3.43 7.62 8.20
CA GLU A 38 -4.82 7.23 8.46
C GLU A 38 -5.05 5.77 8.11
N ALA A 39 -6.17 5.24 8.61
CA ALA A 39 -6.61 3.89 8.28
C ALA A 39 -7.32 3.90 6.92
N GLY A 40 -7.21 2.80 6.20
CA GLY A 40 -7.90 2.66 4.93
C GLY A 40 -7.57 1.37 4.22
N TRP A 41 -8.13 1.21 3.04
CA TRP A 41 -7.84 0.11 2.14
C TRP A 41 -7.09 0.63 0.92
N ILE A 42 -6.02 -0.05 0.56
CA ILE A 42 -5.27 0.27 -0.65
C ILE A 42 -5.41 -0.93 -1.59
N THR A 43 -5.94 -0.70 -2.78
CA THR A 43 -6.14 -1.77 -3.75
C THR A 43 -4.83 -2.17 -4.42
N SER A 44 -4.78 -3.38 -4.98
CA SER A 44 -3.62 -3.85 -5.73
C SER A 44 -3.30 -2.93 -6.91
N ARG A 45 -4.33 -2.35 -7.54
CA ARG A 45 -4.15 -1.40 -8.63
C ARG A 45 -3.49 -0.10 -8.17
N GLN A 46 -3.88 0.39 -6.99
CA GLN A 46 -3.28 1.60 -6.41
C GLN A 46 -1.83 1.36 -6.02
N ILE A 47 -1.53 0.19 -5.45
CA ILE A 47 -0.16 -0.18 -5.11
C ILE A 47 0.71 -0.22 -6.38
N GLU A 48 0.23 -0.83 -7.43
CA GLU A 48 0.96 -0.93 -8.68
C GLU A 48 1.16 0.44 -9.32
N ALA A 49 0.14 1.28 -9.33
CA ALA A 49 0.23 2.64 -9.87
C ALA A 49 1.27 3.47 -9.10
N ALA A 50 1.29 3.35 -7.77
CA ALA A 50 2.25 4.05 -6.93
C ALA A 50 3.68 3.58 -7.22
N ARG A 51 3.88 2.26 -7.33
CA ARG A 51 5.18 1.68 -7.65
C ARG A 51 5.71 2.19 -8.98
N ILE A 52 4.86 2.21 -9.98
CA ILE A 52 5.24 2.70 -11.32
C ILE A 52 5.64 4.18 -11.27
N ALA A 53 4.86 5.00 -10.55
CA ALA A 53 5.15 6.42 -10.40
C ALA A 53 6.52 6.65 -9.75
N MET A 54 6.83 5.89 -8.69
CA MET A 54 8.12 5.97 -8.02
C MET A 54 9.26 5.58 -8.94
N THR A 55 9.12 4.45 -9.62
CA THR A 55 10.17 3.91 -10.49
C THR A 55 10.49 4.86 -11.63
N ARG A 56 9.46 5.47 -12.21
CA ARG A 56 9.64 6.46 -13.28
C ARG A 56 10.36 7.71 -12.79
N ALA A 57 9.97 8.20 -11.61
CA ALA A 57 10.58 9.39 -11.04
C ALA A 57 12.06 9.16 -10.71
N MET A 58 12.39 7.96 -10.25
CA MET A 58 13.78 7.60 -9.93
C MET A 58 14.60 7.19 -11.15
N LYS A 59 14.01 7.20 -12.35
CA LYS A 59 14.66 6.85 -13.61
C LYS A 59 15.36 5.50 -13.57
N ARG A 60 14.75 4.54 -12.85
CA ARG A 60 15.28 3.18 -12.64
C ARG A 60 16.58 3.15 -11.83
N GLU A 61 16.95 4.24 -11.19
CA GLU A 61 18.04 4.27 -10.23
C GLU A 61 17.52 3.87 -8.86
N GLY A 62 18.40 3.30 -8.05
CA GLY A 62 18.06 2.90 -6.70
C GLY A 62 17.15 1.70 -6.64
N GLN A 63 16.55 1.52 -5.48
CA GLN A 63 15.73 0.36 -5.17
C GLN A 63 14.47 0.77 -4.43
N VAL A 64 13.38 0.08 -4.72
CA VAL A 64 12.06 0.33 -4.11
C VAL A 64 11.56 -0.96 -3.49
N TRP A 65 10.99 -0.84 -2.28
CA TRP A 65 10.30 -1.96 -1.62
C TRP A 65 8.86 -1.59 -1.37
N ILE A 66 7.97 -2.53 -1.69
CA ILE A 66 6.55 -2.44 -1.34
C ILE A 66 6.41 -3.16 0.00
N ARG A 67 6.00 -2.43 1.05
CA ARG A 67 5.91 -2.98 2.39
C ARG A 67 4.53 -3.55 2.74
N ILE A 68 3.56 -3.37 1.86
CA ILE A 68 2.19 -3.83 2.07
C ILE A 68 1.81 -4.85 1.00
N PHE A 69 0.86 -5.71 1.32
CA PHE A 69 0.39 -6.72 0.38
C PHE A 69 -1.14 -6.79 0.41
N PRO A 70 -1.79 -6.83 -0.76
CA PRO A 70 -3.25 -6.85 -0.83
C PRO A 70 -3.77 -8.28 -0.65
N ASP A 71 -4.02 -8.66 0.60
CA ASP A 71 -4.44 -10.01 0.95
C ASP A 71 -5.92 -10.14 1.30
N LYS A 72 -6.67 -9.03 1.35
CA LYS A 72 -8.09 -9.06 1.67
C LYS A 72 -8.93 -8.98 0.39
N PRO A 73 -9.76 -10.00 0.10
CA PRO A 73 -10.64 -9.94 -1.07
C PRO A 73 -11.87 -9.08 -0.79
N ILE A 74 -12.24 -8.26 -1.74
CA ILE A 74 -13.45 -7.45 -1.68
C ILE A 74 -14.39 -7.91 -2.76
N THR A 75 -15.65 -8.14 -2.38
CA THR A 75 -16.70 -8.55 -3.30
C THR A 75 -17.66 -7.40 -3.55
N LYS A 76 -18.17 -7.34 -4.77
CA LYS A 76 -19.17 -6.36 -5.16
C LYS A 76 -20.37 -7.09 -5.72
N LYS A 77 -21.56 -6.78 -5.21
CA LYS A 77 -22.77 -7.38 -5.76
C LYS A 77 -23.07 -6.73 -7.10
N PRO A 78 -23.38 -7.55 -8.14
CA PRO A 78 -23.88 -7.00 -9.39
C PRO A 78 -25.16 -6.21 -9.13
N ALA A 79 -25.39 -5.15 -9.92
CA ALA A 79 -26.56 -4.31 -9.77
C ALA A 79 -27.87 -5.10 -9.93
N GLU A 80 -27.84 -6.21 -10.65
CA GLU A 80 -28.98 -7.05 -10.95
C GLU A 80 -29.31 -8.03 -9.83
N VAL A 81 -28.39 -8.25 -8.89
CA VAL A 81 -28.61 -9.18 -7.79
C VAL A 81 -29.16 -8.40 -6.62
N ARG A 82 -30.45 -8.48 -6.47
CA ARG A 82 -31.14 -7.97 -5.28
C ARG A 82 -31.13 -9.08 -4.24
N MET A 83 -30.96 -8.72 -2.99
CA MET A 83 -31.11 -9.66 -1.89
C MET A 83 -30.26 -10.91 -2.08
N GLY A 84 -29.00 -10.75 -1.94
CA GLY A 84 -28.03 -11.76 -2.29
C GLY A 84 -28.20 -13.09 -1.62
N LYS A 85 -28.15 -14.11 -2.42
CA LYS A 85 -27.91 -15.46 -1.98
C LYS A 85 -26.40 -15.62 -1.80
N GLY A 86 -25.84 -14.98 -0.77
CA GLY A 86 -24.41 -15.01 -0.52
C GLY A 86 -23.64 -13.89 -1.24
N LYS A 87 -22.34 -13.85 -1.02
CA LYS A 87 -21.44 -12.86 -1.62
C LYS A 87 -21.12 -13.23 -3.07
N GLY A 88 -20.97 -12.21 -3.90
CA GLY A 88 -20.45 -12.40 -5.25
C GLY A 88 -19.00 -12.90 -5.26
N ALA A 89 -18.44 -13.14 -6.44
CA ALA A 89 -17.05 -13.51 -6.58
C ALA A 89 -16.14 -12.37 -6.11
N PRO A 90 -14.94 -12.66 -5.62
CA PRO A 90 -13.97 -11.62 -5.30
C PRO A 90 -13.69 -10.77 -6.53
N GLU A 91 -13.83 -9.46 -6.42
CA GLU A 91 -13.63 -8.55 -7.53
C GLU A 91 -12.23 -7.94 -7.53
N TYR A 92 -11.72 -7.65 -6.36
CA TYR A 92 -10.40 -7.07 -6.23
C TYR A 92 -9.82 -7.36 -4.84
N TRP A 93 -8.53 -7.10 -4.70
CA TRP A 93 -7.80 -7.34 -3.47
C TRP A 93 -7.30 -6.02 -2.89
N VAL A 94 -7.31 -5.93 -1.57
CA VAL A 94 -6.85 -4.72 -0.87
C VAL A 94 -5.91 -5.08 0.27
N ALA A 95 -5.01 -4.16 0.56
CA ALA A 95 -4.23 -4.17 1.79
C ALA A 95 -4.97 -3.34 2.83
N VAL A 96 -5.13 -3.88 4.04
CA VAL A 96 -5.75 -3.17 5.15
C VAL A 96 -4.66 -2.40 5.88
N ILE A 97 -4.78 -1.08 5.90
CA ILE A 97 -3.74 -0.20 6.41
C ILE A 97 -4.18 0.43 7.72
N LYS A 98 -3.31 0.39 8.71
CA LYS A 98 -3.47 1.10 9.99
C LYS A 98 -2.59 2.35 9.99
N PRO A 99 -2.97 3.41 10.73
CA PRO A 99 -2.11 4.57 10.87
C PRO A 99 -0.72 4.17 11.38
N GLY A 100 0.32 4.72 10.77
CA GLY A 100 1.69 4.41 11.12
C GLY A 100 2.36 3.34 10.27
N THR A 101 1.63 2.69 9.38
CA THR A 101 2.19 1.65 8.51
C THR A 101 3.07 2.27 7.43
N ILE A 102 4.27 1.73 7.25
CA ILE A 102 5.14 2.08 6.13
C ILE A 102 4.57 1.40 4.87
N LEU A 103 4.33 2.18 3.85
CA LEU A 103 3.74 1.68 2.60
C LEU A 103 4.81 1.33 1.56
N PHE A 104 5.77 2.21 1.37
CA PHE A 104 6.87 2.02 0.43
C PHE A 104 8.17 2.51 1.04
N GLU A 105 9.28 1.91 0.60
CA GLU A 105 10.62 2.35 0.97
C GLU A 105 11.46 2.52 -0.29
N ALA A 106 12.45 3.40 -0.21
CA ALA A 106 13.37 3.66 -1.32
C ALA A 106 14.78 3.90 -0.80
N THR A 107 15.77 3.55 -1.63
CA THR A 107 17.17 3.82 -1.34
C THR A 107 17.95 3.94 -2.65
N GLY A 108 19.20 4.35 -2.53
CA GLY A 108 20.11 4.42 -3.70
C GLY A 108 19.97 5.69 -4.53
N VAL A 109 19.23 6.69 -4.04
CA VAL A 109 19.07 8.00 -4.68
C VAL A 109 19.18 9.09 -3.63
N SER A 110 19.31 10.34 -4.06
CA SER A 110 19.35 11.48 -3.13
C SER A 110 18.03 11.62 -2.38
N GLN A 111 18.07 12.29 -1.23
CA GLN A 111 16.87 12.53 -0.45
C GLN A 111 15.83 13.33 -1.26
N GLU A 112 16.29 14.34 -2.00
CA GLU A 112 15.37 15.15 -2.81
C GLU A 112 14.67 14.32 -3.87
N LEU A 113 15.41 13.46 -4.56
CA LEU A 113 14.82 12.59 -5.58
C LEU A 113 13.87 11.56 -4.95
N ALA A 114 14.26 10.97 -3.82
CA ALA A 114 13.40 10.04 -3.10
C ALA A 114 12.11 10.71 -2.64
N GLN A 115 12.22 11.92 -2.11
CA GLN A 115 11.05 12.68 -1.65
C GLN A 115 10.10 12.98 -2.79
N GLU A 116 10.61 13.38 -3.95
CA GLU A 116 9.80 13.64 -5.13
C GLU A 116 9.13 12.34 -5.65
N ALA A 117 9.88 11.26 -5.71
CA ALA A 117 9.36 9.97 -6.15
C ALA A 117 8.22 9.49 -5.24
N LEU A 118 8.44 9.57 -3.93
CA LEU A 118 7.42 9.14 -2.94
C LEU A 118 6.22 10.08 -2.93
N ARG A 119 6.42 11.36 -3.20
CA ARG A 119 5.32 12.32 -3.37
C ARG A 119 4.43 11.93 -4.56
N LEU A 120 5.02 11.54 -5.67
CA LEU A 120 4.27 11.09 -6.84
C LEU A 120 3.52 9.78 -6.55
N ALA A 121 4.15 8.88 -5.81
CA ALA A 121 3.48 7.66 -5.37
C ALA A 121 2.28 7.96 -4.49
N GLN A 122 2.43 8.90 -3.56
CA GLN A 122 1.37 9.31 -2.65
C GLN A 122 0.11 9.78 -3.40
N GLN A 123 0.28 10.44 -4.52
CA GLN A 123 -0.85 10.91 -5.32
C GLN A 123 -1.72 9.78 -5.88
N LYS A 124 -1.18 8.56 -5.94
CA LYS A 124 -1.92 7.39 -6.41
C LYS A 124 -2.60 6.62 -5.28
N LEU A 125 -2.39 7.03 -4.05
CA LEU A 125 -2.90 6.31 -2.87
C LEU A 125 -4.09 7.04 -2.28
N PRO A 126 -5.06 6.29 -1.70
CA PRO A 126 -6.28 6.88 -1.13
C PRO A 126 -6.11 7.39 0.30
N VAL A 127 -4.95 7.17 0.92
CA VAL A 127 -4.69 7.57 2.30
C VAL A 127 -3.66 8.68 2.34
N SER A 128 -3.77 9.53 3.36
CA SER A 128 -2.77 10.56 3.62
C SER A 128 -1.49 9.91 4.10
N THR A 129 -0.35 10.41 3.62
CA THR A 129 0.95 9.84 3.94
C THR A 129 1.94 10.93 4.35
N ARG A 130 3.02 10.49 5.00
CA ARG A 130 4.12 11.36 5.41
C ARG A 130 5.43 10.75 4.94
N PHE A 131 6.28 11.59 4.36
CA PHE A 131 7.64 11.19 4.01
C PHE A 131 8.45 11.00 5.30
N VAL A 132 9.19 9.90 5.38
CA VAL A 132 10.03 9.58 6.52
C VAL A 132 11.43 9.22 6.07
N VAL A 133 12.40 9.54 6.92
CA VAL A 133 13.81 9.26 6.68
C VAL A 133 14.29 8.32 7.78
N ARG A 134 15.16 7.40 7.43
CA ARG A 134 15.73 6.48 8.38
C ARG A 134 16.45 7.24 9.49
N ARG A 135 16.25 6.81 10.73
CA ARG A 135 16.76 7.51 11.91
C ARG A 135 18.29 7.69 11.87
N ASP A 136 19.01 6.72 11.34
CA ASP A 136 20.45 6.71 11.26
C ASP A 136 21.00 7.13 9.88
N TYR A 137 20.16 7.69 9.03
CA TYR A 137 20.57 8.14 7.71
C TYR A 137 21.49 9.35 7.81
N VAL A 138 22.65 9.23 7.19
CA VAL A 138 23.64 10.30 7.06
C VAL A 138 23.84 10.51 5.57
N GLY A 139 23.30 11.60 5.07
CA GLY A 139 23.31 11.85 3.63
C GLY A 139 24.28 12.96 3.20
#